data_e8d141e7aaa3daeb0166fde9cbc1a63b
#
_entry.id   e8d141e7aaa3daeb0166fde9cbc1a63b
#
_cell.length_a   1.000
_cell.length_b   1.000
_cell.length_c   1.000
_cell.angle_alpha   90.00
_cell.angle_beta   90.00
_cell.angle_gamma   90.00
#
_symmetry.space_group_name_H-M   'P 1'
#
loop_
_entity.id
_entity.type
_entity.pdbx_description
1 polymer ?
#
loop_
_entity_poly.entity_id
_entity_poly.type
_entity_poly.pdbx_seq_one_letter_code
_entity_poly.pdbx_strand_id
1 'polypeptide(L)'
;IRKEVSKVFGQFLYGSRFHTVRQSRGQQGIGISAVVLYSQLTTGKPTRITSKIATEDVGYYFELFIDTNKNMANVLKEEPVIIDKKSGVKIQVNLKGKYVKGKQSVLDYLQNTAIVNPHATIIFSDPDGMKLRFERAWDKPIEPPKETKPHPLGVEIGELMHMCSKTSAKKLKTFLTNEFSRISDHLALEICKISGISCESDPHKLSLDEIKKIQESFKKVKILPPSFESLSPIGETLIKKGLKNVLGELKPSFYSIPITRKPSVYSGNPFVVEVGLVYGGSIPHDEQVKVLRFANRVPLLYQAGSCALTKAVENIDWRKYGLEQRGGEGLPIGPMIILIHLGSTRIPYTSEAKEAVAEIPEIMNELDLALKESARQIKAFLIKREVKEKLTEKFFLVQKILPKIAEKSSKLLNKEIPKLDPVITKIMNVLWIEENVVQNGSNAKIQVNVSNFTPEEKSFKLYADLPDGKLFGKIDPFGEYDQNEDYIIWNVEKLRPMEKLIFTFSLTDLKGEYGETVFYIEGTDPVHVVGAEPLPGDWNIDALKSIIEEEEEEENGEE
;
A
#
# COMPACT_ATOMS: atom_id res chain seq x y z
N ILE A 1 -6.61 -13.62 -28.26
CA ILE A 1 -6.97 -13.96 -29.66
C ILE A 1 -6.13 -15.15 -30.07
N ARG A 2 -6.72 -16.17 -30.72
CA ARG A 2 -6.08 -17.45 -31.11
C ARG A 2 -4.69 -17.25 -31.75
N LYS A 3 -4.62 -16.40 -32.78
CA LYS A 3 -3.38 -16.14 -33.54
C LYS A 3 -2.23 -15.50 -32.74
N GLU A 4 -2.54 -14.90 -31.60
CA GLU A 4 -1.55 -14.19 -30.77
C GLU A 4 -0.94 -15.08 -29.69
N VAL A 5 -1.61 -16.17 -29.29
CA VAL A 5 -1.16 -17.05 -28.19
C VAL A 5 0.24 -17.59 -28.48
N SER A 6 0.44 -18.18 -29.66
CA SER A 6 1.75 -18.73 -30.04
C SER A 6 2.86 -17.69 -30.06
N LYS A 7 2.56 -16.46 -30.51
CA LYS A 7 3.55 -15.37 -30.53
C LYS A 7 3.92 -14.89 -29.13
N VAL A 8 2.93 -14.71 -28.23
CA VAL A 8 3.17 -14.27 -26.85
C VAL A 8 4.10 -15.22 -26.09
N PHE A 9 3.93 -16.52 -26.29
CA PHE A 9 4.72 -17.53 -25.58
C PHE A 9 5.99 -17.97 -26.31
N GLY A 10 6.01 -17.89 -27.64
CA GLY A 10 7.06 -18.45 -28.48
C GLY A 10 7.91 -17.46 -29.26
N GLN A 11 7.77 -16.16 -29.00
CA GLN A 11 8.56 -15.12 -29.66
C GLN A 11 9.11 -14.13 -28.63
N PHE A 12 10.42 -13.87 -28.65
CA PHE A 12 11.04 -12.84 -27.82
C PHE A 12 10.71 -11.45 -28.34
N LEU A 13 10.60 -10.48 -27.43
CA LEU A 13 10.31 -9.07 -27.67
C LEU A 13 8.90 -8.83 -28.28
N TYR A 14 8.05 -9.86 -28.30
CA TYR A 14 6.67 -9.71 -28.76
C TYR A 14 5.83 -8.92 -27.75
N GLY A 15 5.07 -7.94 -28.24
CA GLY A 15 4.25 -7.08 -27.39
C GLY A 15 5.02 -5.96 -26.71
N SER A 16 6.29 -5.73 -27.05
CA SER A 16 7.00 -4.51 -26.66
C SER A 16 6.29 -3.28 -27.23
N ARG A 17 6.04 -2.27 -26.39
CA ARG A 17 5.23 -1.11 -26.74
C ARG A 17 6.11 0.11 -26.88
N PHE A 18 6.50 0.44 -28.12
CA PHE A 18 7.32 1.61 -28.40
C PHE A 18 6.49 2.87 -28.70
N HIS A 19 5.20 2.74 -29.05
CA HIS A 19 4.37 3.86 -29.49
C HIS A 19 3.35 4.34 -28.45
N THR A 20 3.07 3.53 -27.42
CA THR A 20 2.13 3.88 -26.36
C THR A 20 2.72 3.60 -25.01
N VAL A 21 2.53 4.53 -24.08
CA VAL A 21 3.11 4.48 -22.74
C VAL A 21 1.98 4.36 -21.73
N ARG A 22 2.07 3.35 -20.87
CA ARG A 22 1.20 3.19 -19.70
C ARG A 22 1.91 2.37 -18.63
N GLN A 23 1.51 2.54 -17.39
CA GLN A 23 1.96 1.69 -16.29
C GLN A 23 1.67 0.22 -16.64
N SER A 24 2.68 -0.63 -16.63
CA SER A 24 2.54 -2.06 -16.89
C SER A 24 3.55 -2.89 -16.10
N ARG A 25 3.19 -4.14 -15.79
CA ARG A 25 4.10 -5.08 -15.11
C ARG A 25 5.20 -5.56 -16.04
N GLY A 26 4.86 -5.90 -17.27
CA GLY A 26 5.81 -6.32 -18.31
C GLY A 26 6.15 -5.15 -19.23
N GLN A 27 7.44 -4.95 -19.52
CA GLN A 27 7.93 -3.88 -20.38
C GLN A 27 8.68 -4.39 -21.60
N GLN A 28 9.43 -5.50 -21.47
CA GLN A 28 10.38 -5.97 -22.49
C GLN A 28 9.84 -7.06 -23.41
N GLY A 29 8.74 -7.76 -23.03
CA GLY A 29 8.19 -8.86 -23.84
C GLY A 29 9.05 -10.12 -23.87
N ILE A 30 9.90 -10.37 -22.85
CA ILE A 30 10.79 -11.53 -22.79
C ILE A 30 10.47 -12.51 -21.64
N GLY A 31 9.73 -12.11 -20.61
CA GLY A 31 9.60 -12.90 -19.38
C GLY A 31 9.03 -14.30 -19.61
N ILE A 32 7.86 -14.40 -20.25
CA ILE A 32 7.23 -15.71 -20.47
C ILE A 32 7.98 -16.56 -21.51
N SER A 33 8.52 -15.93 -22.57
CA SER A 33 9.33 -16.64 -23.57
C SER A 33 10.62 -17.20 -22.96
N ALA A 34 11.24 -16.50 -22.01
CA ALA A 34 12.40 -17.02 -21.27
C ALA A 34 12.04 -18.25 -20.42
N VAL A 35 10.87 -18.27 -19.77
CA VAL A 35 10.38 -19.44 -19.03
C VAL A 35 10.14 -20.63 -19.97
N VAL A 36 9.53 -20.40 -21.13
CA VAL A 36 9.30 -21.43 -22.15
C VAL A 36 10.63 -22.00 -22.67
N LEU A 37 11.59 -21.13 -22.97
CA LEU A 37 12.92 -21.55 -23.41
C LEU A 37 13.66 -22.33 -22.31
N TYR A 38 13.62 -21.89 -21.06
CA TYR A 38 14.23 -22.59 -19.93
C TYR A 38 13.63 -24.00 -19.75
N SER A 39 12.29 -24.11 -19.85
CA SER A 39 11.61 -25.41 -19.87
C SER A 39 12.15 -26.35 -20.96
N GLN A 40 12.20 -25.83 -22.17
CA GLN A 40 12.68 -26.56 -23.34
C GLN A 40 14.12 -27.05 -23.16
N LEU A 41 15.02 -26.16 -22.73
CA LEU A 41 16.45 -26.48 -22.57
C LEU A 41 16.71 -27.46 -21.42
N THR A 42 15.94 -27.35 -20.31
CA THR A 42 16.22 -28.15 -19.12
C THR A 42 15.47 -29.47 -19.06
N THR A 43 14.29 -29.55 -19.69
CA THR A 43 13.43 -30.77 -19.62
C THR A 43 13.14 -31.41 -20.96
N GLY A 44 13.37 -30.72 -22.08
CA GLY A 44 13.00 -31.19 -23.41
C GLY A 44 11.49 -31.31 -23.66
N LYS A 45 10.66 -30.77 -22.73
CA LYS A 45 9.19 -30.86 -22.81
C LYS A 45 8.58 -29.58 -23.36
N PRO A 46 7.49 -29.69 -24.18
CA PRO A 46 6.80 -28.52 -24.68
C PRO A 46 6.04 -27.79 -23.57
N THR A 47 5.86 -26.50 -23.74
CA THR A 47 4.92 -25.71 -22.94
C THR A 47 3.51 -25.91 -23.47
N ARG A 48 2.55 -26.11 -22.56
CA ARG A 48 1.14 -26.34 -22.85
C ARG A 48 0.34 -25.13 -22.42
N ILE A 49 -0.49 -24.61 -23.33
CA ILE A 49 -1.31 -23.42 -23.07
C ILE A 49 -2.74 -23.73 -23.48
N THR A 50 -3.69 -23.43 -22.61
CA THR A 50 -5.12 -23.46 -22.95
C THR A 50 -5.66 -22.04 -22.74
N SER A 51 -6.31 -21.46 -23.73
CA SER A 51 -6.81 -20.08 -23.70
C SER A 51 -8.23 -19.98 -24.25
N LYS A 52 -9.10 -19.25 -23.56
CA LYS A 52 -10.45 -18.91 -24.01
C LYS A 52 -10.72 -17.44 -23.72
N ILE A 53 -11.27 -16.71 -24.69
CA ILE A 53 -11.75 -15.34 -24.51
C ILE A 53 -13.27 -15.34 -24.30
N ALA A 54 -13.79 -14.32 -23.61
CA ALA A 54 -15.21 -14.27 -23.22
C ALA A 54 -16.20 -14.17 -24.41
N THR A 55 -15.72 -13.77 -25.58
CA THR A 55 -16.50 -13.60 -26.81
C THR A 55 -16.55 -14.85 -27.70
N GLU A 56 -15.82 -15.92 -27.32
CA GLU A 56 -15.77 -17.18 -28.08
C GLU A 56 -16.33 -18.33 -27.21
N ASP A 57 -17.10 -19.22 -27.83
CA ASP A 57 -17.66 -20.40 -27.14
C ASP A 57 -16.61 -21.49 -26.92
N VAL A 58 -15.61 -21.54 -27.80
CA VAL A 58 -14.56 -22.57 -27.82
C VAL A 58 -13.22 -21.97 -27.38
N GLY A 59 -12.51 -22.67 -26.50
CA GLY A 59 -11.11 -22.38 -26.19
C GLY A 59 -10.16 -23.11 -27.13
N TYR A 60 -8.89 -22.78 -27.08
CA TYR A 60 -7.83 -23.41 -27.88
C TYR A 60 -6.71 -23.92 -26.99
N TYR A 61 -6.27 -25.13 -27.27
CA TYR A 61 -5.12 -25.77 -26.65
C TYR A 61 -3.92 -25.71 -27.59
N PHE A 62 -2.74 -25.39 -27.05
CA PHE A 62 -1.48 -25.31 -27.77
C PHE A 62 -0.39 -26.13 -27.06
N GLU A 63 0.44 -26.83 -27.82
CA GLU A 63 1.76 -27.32 -27.39
C GLU A 63 2.81 -26.67 -28.28
N LEU A 64 3.81 -26.05 -27.68
CA LEU A 64 4.83 -25.33 -28.45
C LEU A 64 6.23 -25.38 -27.83
N PHE A 65 7.20 -25.19 -28.69
CA PHE A 65 8.59 -24.86 -28.42
C PHE A 65 8.96 -23.49 -29.01
N ILE A 66 10.14 -22.99 -28.67
CA ILE A 66 10.72 -21.81 -29.31
C ILE A 66 11.78 -22.24 -30.31
N ASP A 67 11.67 -21.79 -31.55
CA ASP A 67 12.76 -21.79 -32.52
C ASP A 67 13.60 -20.53 -32.29
N THR A 68 14.73 -20.67 -31.60
CA THR A 68 15.61 -19.56 -31.25
C THR A 68 16.30 -18.94 -32.48
N ASN A 69 16.51 -19.71 -33.56
CA ASN A 69 17.17 -19.21 -34.77
C ASN A 69 16.24 -18.25 -35.54
N LYS A 70 14.95 -18.57 -35.58
CA LYS A 70 13.94 -17.77 -36.28
C LYS A 70 13.21 -16.78 -35.39
N ASN A 71 13.43 -16.84 -34.06
CA ASN A 71 12.65 -16.12 -33.05
C ASN A 71 11.12 -16.28 -33.25
N MET A 72 10.68 -17.51 -33.40
CA MET A 72 9.28 -17.87 -33.68
C MET A 72 8.84 -19.08 -32.86
N ALA A 73 7.52 -19.14 -32.59
CA ALA A 73 6.92 -20.33 -32.00
C ALA A 73 6.94 -21.50 -32.99
N ASN A 74 7.45 -22.66 -32.56
CA ASN A 74 7.24 -23.94 -33.21
C ASN A 74 6.05 -24.63 -32.55
N VAL A 75 4.87 -24.55 -33.18
CA VAL A 75 3.62 -25.11 -32.65
C VAL A 75 3.54 -26.56 -33.05
N LEU A 76 3.61 -27.47 -32.07
CA LEU A 76 3.51 -28.92 -32.25
C LEU A 76 2.06 -29.37 -32.39
N LYS A 77 1.17 -28.72 -31.59
CA LYS A 77 -0.24 -29.09 -31.55
C LYS A 77 -1.09 -27.82 -31.33
N GLU A 78 -2.17 -27.72 -32.09
CA GLU A 78 -3.22 -26.69 -31.91
C GLU A 78 -4.56 -27.36 -32.15
N GLU A 79 -5.46 -27.32 -31.14
CA GLU A 79 -6.77 -27.92 -31.23
C GLU A 79 -7.82 -27.12 -30.45
N PRO A 80 -9.09 -27.14 -30.90
CA PRO A 80 -10.19 -26.54 -30.13
C PRO A 80 -10.50 -27.41 -28.90
N VAL A 81 -10.84 -26.76 -27.78
CA VAL A 81 -11.17 -27.43 -26.51
C VAL A 81 -12.38 -26.74 -25.87
N ILE A 82 -13.30 -27.54 -25.36
CA ILE A 82 -14.43 -27.06 -24.56
C ILE A 82 -13.94 -26.73 -23.15
N ILE A 83 -14.22 -25.52 -22.69
CA ILE A 83 -13.87 -25.03 -21.34
C ILE A 83 -15.14 -24.47 -20.71
N ASP A 84 -15.49 -24.96 -19.54
CA ASP A 84 -16.70 -24.53 -18.79
C ASP A 84 -16.64 -23.07 -18.31
N LYS A 85 -15.42 -22.52 -18.18
CA LYS A 85 -15.26 -21.11 -17.78
C LYS A 85 -15.54 -20.16 -18.93
N LYS A 86 -16.12 -19.00 -18.62
CA LYS A 86 -16.39 -17.93 -19.58
C LYS A 86 -15.12 -17.45 -20.29
N SER A 87 -14.03 -17.30 -19.57
CA SER A 87 -12.72 -16.90 -20.10
C SER A 87 -11.59 -17.34 -19.16
N GLY A 88 -10.36 -17.38 -19.67
CA GLY A 88 -9.19 -17.65 -18.87
C GLY A 88 -8.02 -18.21 -19.67
N VAL A 89 -6.87 -18.32 -18.98
CA VAL A 89 -5.65 -18.93 -19.53
C VAL A 89 -5.13 -19.96 -18.53
N LYS A 90 -4.82 -21.16 -19.02
CA LYS A 90 -4.09 -22.20 -18.27
C LYS A 90 -2.73 -22.38 -18.92
N ILE A 91 -1.66 -22.30 -18.13
CA ILE A 91 -0.29 -22.47 -18.58
C ILE A 91 0.32 -23.63 -17.80
N GLN A 92 0.94 -24.57 -18.49
CA GLN A 92 1.63 -25.70 -17.89
C GLN A 92 3.06 -25.78 -18.45
N VAL A 93 4.04 -25.66 -17.54
CA VAL A 93 5.47 -25.63 -17.87
C VAL A 93 6.19 -26.61 -16.96
N ASN A 94 7.08 -27.43 -17.51
CA ASN A 94 7.95 -28.31 -16.75
C ASN A 94 9.29 -27.63 -16.53
N LEU A 95 9.72 -27.47 -15.28
CA LEU A 95 10.97 -26.79 -14.94
C LEU A 95 11.87 -27.73 -14.14
N LYS A 96 13.17 -27.68 -14.41
CA LYS A 96 14.16 -28.29 -13.52
C LYS A 96 14.49 -27.28 -12.42
N GLY A 97 14.08 -27.58 -11.20
CA GLY A 97 14.27 -26.66 -10.06
C GLY A 97 14.03 -27.37 -8.73
N LYS A 98 14.32 -26.67 -7.64
CA LYS A 98 14.04 -27.10 -6.28
C LYS A 98 12.99 -26.17 -5.67
N TYR A 99 11.91 -26.74 -5.13
CA TYR A 99 10.95 -25.97 -4.36
C TYR A 99 11.55 -25.62 -2.99
N VAL A 100 11.53 -24.33 -2.64
CA VAL A 100 12.07 -23.80 -1.38
C VAL A 100 10.94 -23.11 -0.63
N LYS A 101 10.86 -23.32 0.69
CA LYS A 101 9.93 -22.66 1.61
C LYS A 101 10.61 -21.50 2.33
N GLY A 102 9.83 -20.57 2.85
CA GLY A 102 10.33 -19.43 3.64
C GLY A 102 10.53 -18.17 2.83
N LYS A 103 11.51 -17.34 3.23
CA LYS A 103 11.81 -16.07 2.57
C LYS A 103 12.22 -16.29 1.11
N GLN A 104 11.76 -15.40 0.21
CA GLN A 104 12.04 -15.47 -1.24
C GLN A 104 11.50 -16.72 -1.94
N SER A 105 10.52 -17.40 -1.35
CA SER A 105 9.84 -18.55 -1.93
C SER A 105 8.71 -18.14 -2.87
N VAL A 106 8.16 -19.11 -3.60
CA VAL A 106 6.95 -18.91 -4.42
C VAL A 106 5.78 -18.45 -3.55
N LEU A 107 5.62 -19.03 -2.35
CA LEU A 107 4.58 -18.65 -1.41
C LEU A 107 4.75 -17.18 -0.96
N ASP A 108 5.96 -16.78 -0.55
CA ASP A 108 6.26 -15.40 -0.16
C ASP A 108 5.95 -14.41 -1.31
N TYR A 109 6.28 -14.78 -2.56
CA TYR A 109 5.93 -13.98 -3.73
C TYR A 109 4.41 -13.83 -3.93
N LEU A 110 3.65 -14.93 -3.79
CA LEU A 110 2.19 -14.91 -3.96
C LEU A 110 1.49 -14.16 -2.82
N GLN A 111 1.95 -14.34 -1.59
CA GLN A 111 1.46 -13.60 -0.43
C GLN A 111 1.65 -12.09 -0.61
N ASN A 112 2.86 -11.66 -0.99
CA ASN A 112 3.12 -10.26 -1.29
C ASN A 112 2.28 -9.75 -2.49
N THR A 113 2.09 -10.60 -3.52
CA THR A 113 1.22 -10.25 -4.66
C THR A 113 -0.23 -10.03 -4.24
N ALA A 114 -0.75 -10.82 -3.28
CA ALA A 114 -2.11 -10.66 -2.76
C ALA A 114 -2.32 -9.30 -2.06
N ILE A 115 -1.31 -8.79 -1.34
CA ILE A 115 -1.38 -7.49 -0.66
C ILE A 115 -1.68 -6.36 -1.66
N VAL A 116 -0.96 -6.30 -2.76
CA VAL A 116 -1.05 -5.21 -3.75
C VAL A 116 -2.05 -5.48 -4.87
N ASN A 117 -2.77 -6.61 -4.81
CA ASN A 117 -3.86 -6.97 -5.72
C ASN A 117 -5.09 -7.46 -4.92
N PRO A 118 -5.65 -6.65 -4.05
CA PRO A 118 -6.73 -7.07 -3.13
C PRO A 118 -8.03 -7.46 -3.85
N HIS A 119 -8.14 -7.22 -5.15
CA HIS A 119 -9.26 -7.64 -6.00
C HIS A 119 -9.14 -9.06 -6.57
N ALA A 120 -8.00 -9.74 -6.33
CA ALA A 120 -7.73 -11.06 -6.88
C ALA A 120 -7.75 -12.13 -5.79
N THR A 121 -8.48 -13.23 -6.01
CA THR A 121 -8.32 -14.45 -5.22
C THR A 121 -7.15 -15.26 -5.76
N ILE A 122 -6.18 -15.57 -4.89
CA ILE A 122 -5.02 -16.38 -5.24
C ILE A 122 -5.12 -17.72 -4.53
N ILE A 123 -5.08 -18.80 -5.31
CA ILE A 123 -5.08 -20.17 -4.80
C ILE A 123 -3.73 -20.80 -5.14
N PHE A 124 -3.01 -21.23 -4.12
CA PHE A 124 -1.71 -21.86 -4.25
C PHE A 124 -1.79 -23.31 -3.75
N SER A 125 -1.22 -24.24 -4.53
CA SER A 125 -1.02 -25.62 -4.11
C SER A 125 0.45 -25.95 -4.26
N ASP A 126 1.11 -26.32 -3.18
CA ASP A 126 2.52 -26.67 -3.19
C ASP A 126 2.74 -28.13 -3.59
N PRO A 127 4.00 -28.54 -3.87
CA PRO A 127 4.33 -29.93 -4.20
C PRO A 127 4.04 -30.93 -3.08
N ASP A 128 3.99 -30.48 -1.82
CA ASP A 128 3.71 -31.33 -0.65
C ASP A 128 2.20 -31.51 -0.41
N GLY A 129 1.35 -30.90 -1.24
CA GLY A 129 -0.12 -31.01 -1.18
C GLY A 129 -0.80 -29.97 -0.29
N MET A 130 -0.06 -29.02 0.31
CA MET A 130 -0.62 -27.90 1.04
C MET A 130 -1.39 -26.99 0.08
N LYS A 131 -2.60 -26.60 0.47
CA LYS A 131 -3.41 -25.64 -0.28
C LYS A 131 -3.64 -24.40 0.57
N LEU A 132 -3.27 -23.26 0.02
CA LEU A 132 -3.50 -21.95 0.61
C LEU A 132 -4.37 -21.11 -0.32
N ARG A 133 -5.23 -20.31 0.27
CA ARG A 133 -6.15 -19.44 -0.46
C ARG A 133 -6.13 -18.05 0.17
N PHE A 134 -5.72 -17.07 -0.61
CA PHE A 134 -5.84 -15.65 -0.27
C PHE A 134 -7.10 -15.13 -0.95
N GLU A 135 -8.12 -14.88 -0.16
CA GLU A 135 -9.38 -14.34 -0.67
C GLU A 135 -9.19 -12.89 -1.12
N ARG A 136 -9.98 -12.47 -2.09
CA ARG A 136 -10.04 -11.06 -2.44
C ARG A 136 -10.74 -10.26 -1.33
N ALA A 137 -10.20 -9.10 -1.05
CA ALA A 137 -10.76 -8.13 -0.11
C ALA A 137 -11.56 -7.01 -0.82
N TRP A 138 -11.65 -7.06 -2.15
CA TRP A 138 -12.34 -6.08 -2.98
C TRP A 138 -12.87 -6.72 -4.25
N ASP A 139 -14.12 -6.40 -4.63
CA ASP A 139 -14.78 -7.06 -5.77
C ASP A 139 -14.48 -6.41 -7.13
N LYS A 140 -14.11 -5.13 -7.15
CA LYS A 140 -13.83 -4.41 -8.38
C LYS A 140 -12.33 -4.44 -8.70
N PRO A 141 -11.93 -4.62 -9.97
CA PRO A 141 -10.52 -4.48 -10.35
C PRO A 141 -10.06 -3.04 -10.13
N ILE A 142 -8.77 -2.86 -9.87
CA ILE A 142 -8.15 -1.54 -9.81
C ILE A 142 -8.27 -0.90 -11.21
N GLU A 143 -8.56 0.39 -11.26
CA GLU A 143 -8.74 1.12 -12.51
C GLU A 143 -7.51 0.97 -13.42
N PRO A 144 -7.69 0.49 -14.67
CA PRO A 144 -6.58 0.27 -15.57
C PRO A 144 -6.00 1.60 -16.06
N PRO A 145 -4.67 1.69 -16.25
CA PRO A 145 -4.04 2.89 -16.79
C PRO A 145 -4.44 3.12 -18.25
N LYS A 146 -4.65 4.38 -18.64
CA LYS A 146 -4.90 4.75 -20.02
C LYS A 146 -3.61 4.75 -20.83
N GLU A 147 -3.70 4.39 -22.10
CA GLU A 147 -2.57 4.51 -23.01
C GLU A 147 -2.38 5.97 -23.42
N THR A 148 -1.15 6.46 -23.34
CA THR A 148 -0.77 7.82 -23.72
C THR A 148 0.40 7.78 -24.70
N LYS A 149 0.58 8.86 -25.47
CA LYS A 149 1.78 9.03 -26.30
C LYS A 149 3.02 9.25 -25.41
N PRO A 150 4.22 8.84 -25.85
CA PRO A 150 5.43 9.08 -25.11
C PRO A 150 5.69 10.58 -24.93
N HIS A 151 6.28 10.94 -23.79
CA HIS A 151 6.74 12.30 -23.55
C HIS A 151 8.13 12.50 -24.16
N PRO A 152 8.42 13.64 -24.83
CA PRO A 152 9.69 13.84 -25.53
C PRO A 152 10.93 13.62 -24.66
N LEU A 153 10.89 14.08 -23.40
CA LEU A 153 12.00 13.94 -22.46
C LEU A 153 12.20 12.48 -21.98
N GLY A 154 11.23 11.60 -22.21
CA GLY A 154 11.28 10.18 -21.79
C GLY A 154 11.74 9.23 -22.88
N VAL A 155 12.01 9.71 -24.10
CA VAL A 155 12.37 8.88 -25.25
C VAL A 155 13.88 8.89 -25.46
N GLU A 156 14.48 7.70 -25.53
CA GLU A 156 15.90 7.53 -25.83
C GLU A 156 16.18 7.61 -27.34
N ILE A 157 17.45 7.82 -27.70
CA ILE A 157 17.87 7.97 -29.11
C ILE A 157 17.44 6.77 -29.97
N GLY A 158 17.62 5.55 -29.45
CA GLY A 158 17.23 4.32 -30.16
C GLY A 158 15.74 4.20 -30.38
N GLU A 159 14.94 4.60 -29.38
CA GLU A 159 13.47 4.65 -29.49
C GLU A 159 13.04 5.72 -30.50
N LEU A 160 13.66 6.89 -30.47
CA LEU A 160 13.37 7.97 -31.41
C LEU A 160 13.71 7.57 -32.86
N MET A 161 14.83 6.90 -33.08
CA MET A 161 15.17 6.29 -34.39
C MET A 161 14.12 5.33 -34.87
N HIS A 162 13.68 4.42 -33.98
CA HIS A 162 12.65 3.44 -34.31
C HIS A 162 11.32 4.12 -34.63
N MET A 163 10.93 5.13 -33.87
CA MET A 163 9.71 5.94 -34.12
C MET A 163 9.79 6.63 -35.47
N CYS A 164 10.91 7.27 -35.81
CA CYS A 164 11.15 7.89 -37.10
C CYS A 164 11.02 6.88 -38.27
N SER A 165 11.51 5.63 -38.08
CA SER A 165 11.45 4.60 -39.12
C SER A 165 10.06 3.97 -39.30
N LYS A 166 9.14 4.10 -38.33
CA LYS A 166 7.82 3.45 -38.33
C LYS A 166 6.64 4.41 -38.49
N THR A 167 6.87 5.71 -38.32
CA THR A 167 5.80 6.71 -38.42
C THR A 167 5.19 6.77 -39.82
N SER A 168 3.91 7.12 -39.90
CA SER A 168 3.24 7.44 -41.17
C SER A 168 3.42 8.90 -41.60
N ALA A 169 4.02 9.74 -40.75
CA ALA A 169 4.23 11.16 -41.00
C ALA A 169 5.32 11.36 -42.06
N LYS A 170 5.05 12.24 -43.03
CA LYS A 170 6.00 12.60 -44.09
C LYS A 170 6.83 13.88 -43.79
N LYS A 171 6.46 14.59 -42.72
CA LYS A 171 7.09 15.85 -42.29
C LYS A 171 7.45 15.74 -40.82
N LEU A 172 8.62 16.30 -40.47
CA LEU A 172 9.11 16.32 -39.09
C LEU A 172 8.13 17.02 -38.14
N LYS A 173 7.51 18.14 -38.55
CA LYS A 173 6.49 18.82 -37.75
C LYS A 173 5.34 17.89 -37.40
N THR A 174 4.77 17.19 -38.39
CA THR A 174 3.64 16.27 -38.21
C THR A 174 4.06 15.06 -37.35
N PHE A 175 5.28 14.55 -37.50
CA PHE A 175 5.84 13.52 -36.65
C PHE A 175 5.86 13.95 -35.19
N LEU A 176 6.42 15.13 -34.90
CA LEU A 176 6.54 15.66 -33.54
C LEU A 176 5.18 15.86 -32.86
N THR A 177 4.19 16.40 -33.58
CA THR A 177 2.84 16.63 -33.00
C THR A 177 2.00 15.37 -32.87
N ASN A 178 2.20 14.39 -33.76
CA ASN A 178 1.38 13.19 -33.77
C ASN A 178 1.91 12.07 -32.90
N GLU A 179 3.22 11.90 -32.78
CA GLU A 179 3.82 10.77 -32.07
C GLU A 179 4.12 11.09 -30.59
N PHE A 180 4.20 12.37 -30.22
CA PHE A 180 4.52 12.77 -28.85
C PHE A 180 3.33 13.40 -28.12
N SER A 181 3.31 13.25 -26.81
CA SER A 181 2.42 14.00 -25.93
C SER A 181 3.00 15.40 -25.66
N ARG A 182 2.12 16.37 -25.39
CA ARG A 182 2.50 17.74 -24.99
C ARG A 182 3.29 18.55 -26.04
N ILE A 183 3.36 18.12 -27.28
CA ILE A 183 3.92 18.93 -28.38
C ILE A 183 2.79 19.54 -29.17
N SER A 184 2.67 20.88 -29.11
CA SER A 184 1.80 21.68 -29.96
C SER A 184 2.53 22.03 -31.26
N ASP A 185 1.78 22.55 -32.24
CA ASP A 185 2.33 23.05 -33.52
C ASP A 185 3.41 24.09 -33.32
N HIS A 186 3.19 25.02 -32.36
CA HIS A 186 4.17 26.07 -32.04
C HIS A 186 5.46 25.46 -31.47
N LEU A 187 5.32 24.50 -30.54
CA LEU A 187 6.48 23.85 -29.92
C LEU A 187 7.25 22.98 -30.91
N ALA A 188 6.57 22.34 -31.87
CA ALA A 188 7.21 21.60 -32.95
C ALA A 188 8.08 22.51 -33.83
N LEU A 189 7.58 23.71 -34.16
CA LEU A 189 8.37 24.71 -34.89
C LEU A 189 9.61 25.20 -34.11
N GLU A 190 9.47 25.42 -32.82
CA GLU A 190 10.57 25.81 -31.93
C GLU A 190 11.64 24.70 -31.86
N ILE A 191 11.23 23.42 -31.72
CA ILE A 191 12.11 22.25 -31.73
C ILE A 191 12.89 22.18 -33.07
N CYS A 192 12.20 22.33 -34.21
CA CYS A 192 12.88 22.38 -35.52
C CYS A 192 13.89 23.50 -35.61
N LYS A 193 13.56 24.71 -35.13
CA LYS A 193 14.45 25.88 -35.14
C LYS A 193 15.70 25.63 -34.27
N ILE A 194 15.54 25.09 -33.06
CA ILE A 194 16.65 24.82 -32.13
C ILE A 194 17.53 23.69 -32.64
N SER A 195 16.97 22.64 -33.23
CA SER A 195 17.72 21.52 -33.79
C SER A 195 18.43 21.87 -35.10
N GLY A 196 18.01 22.96 -35.76
CA GLY A 196 18.52 23.36 -37.06
C GLY A 196 18.05 22.46 -38.22
N ILE A 197 16.96 21.73 -38.03
CA ILE A 197 16.42 20.78 -39.02
C ILE A 197 15.10 21.35 -39.55
N SER A 198 14.89 21.27 -40.86
CA SER A 198 13.65 21.75 -41.48
C SER A 198 12.43 20.97 -40.98
N CYS A 199 11.36 21.68 -40.64
CA CYS A 199 10.10 21.08 -40.26
C CYS A 199 9.45 20.24 -41.40
N GLU A 200 9.86 20.47 -42.65
CA GLU A 200 9.40 19.75 -43.83
C GLU A 200 10.23 18.48 -44.10
N SER A 201 11.32 18.25 -43.35
CA SER A 201 12.19 17.07 -43.52
C SER A 201 11.40 15.79 -43.30
N ASP A 202 11.71 14.75 -44.08
CA ASP A 202 11.10 13.41 -43.95
C ASP A 202 11.73 12.67 -42.75
N PRO A 203 10.98 12.30 -41.72
CA PRO A 203 11.50 11.58 -40.57
C PRO A 203 12.26 10.28 -40.91
N HIS A 204 11.87 9.58 -41.98
CA HIS A 204 12.53 8.34 -42.41
C HIS A 204 13.94 8.54 -42.96
N LYS A 205 14.31 9.76 -43.33
CA LYS A 205 15.61 10.09 -43.95
C LYS A 205 16.58 10.78 -43.02
N LEU A 206 16.18 10.99 -41.76
CA LEU A 206 17.01 11.66 -40.76
C LEU A 206 18.23 10.80 -40.42
N SER A 207 19.38 11.41 -40.41
CA SER A 207 20.63 10.81 -39.93
C SER A 207 20.65 10.69 -38.41
N LEU A 208 21.54 9.83 -37.89
CA LEU A 208 21.70 9.67 -36.43
C LEU A 208 22.07 11.01 -35.75
N ASP A 209 22.87 11.84 -36.38
CA ASP A 209 23.29 13.14 -35.82
C ASP A 209 22.14 14.16 -35.80
N GLU A 210 21.26 14.13 -36.79
CA GLU A 210 20.03 14.92 -36.78
C GLU A 210 19.06 14.46 -35.68
N ILE A 211 18.89 13.15 -35.49
CA ILE A 211 18.06 12.59 -34.42
C ILE A 211 18.60 12.99 -33.04
N LYS A 212 19.91 12.97 -32.83
CA LYS A 212 20.54 13.48 -31.60
C LYS A 212 20.24 14.96 -31.36
N LYS A 213 20.35 15.82 -32.41
CA LYS A 213 20.03 17.25 -32.32
C LYS A 213 18.56 17.47 -31.96
N ILE A 214 17.61 16.66 -32.49
CA ILE A 214 16.21 16.73 -32.13
C ILE A 214 16.04 16.36 -30.63
N GLN A 215 16.65 15.27 -30.18
CA GLN A 215 16.56 14.86 -28.76
C GLN A 215 17.15 15.92 -27.81
N GLU A 216 18.27 16.52 -28.15
CA GLU A 216 18.86 17.61 -27.37
C GLU A 216 17.98 18.87 -27.35
N SER A 217 17.25 19.15 -28.44
CA SER A 217 16.31 20.26 -28.51
C SER A 217 15.14 20.10 -27.58
N PHE A 218 14.67 18.85 -27.29
CA PHE A 218 13.63 18.58 -26.30
C PHE A 218 13.99 19.10 -24.90
N LYS A 219 15.26 19.04 -24.51
CA LYS A 219 15.74 19.54 -23.21
C LYS A 219 15.83 21.07 -23.15
N LYS A 220 15.84 21.74 -24.30
CA LYS A 220 16.01 23.22 -24.41
C LYS A 220 14.67 23.95 -24.49
N VAL A 221 13.56 23.24 -24.72
CA VAL A 221 12.20 23.80 -24.79
C VAL A 221 11.43 23.49 -23.52
N LYS A 222 10.51 24.37 -23.13
CA LYS A 222 9.66 24.17 -21.96
C LYS A 222 8.44 23.34 -22.33
N ILE A 223 8.50 22.04 -22.07
CA ILE A 223 7.41 21.10 -22.33
C ILE A 223 6.60 20.91 -21.03
N LEU A 224 5.27 20.92 -21.12
CA LEU A 224 4.38 20.65 -19.99
C LEU A 224 4.54 19.20 -19.52
N PRO A 225 4.35 18.90 -18.21
CA PRO A 225 4.43 17.53 -17.69
C PRO A 225 3.53 16.54 -18.45
N PRO A 226 3.91 15.25 -18.52
CA PRO A 226 3.08 14.21 -19.14
C PRO A 226 1.73 14.05 -18.43
N SER A 227 0.77 13.40 -19.08
CA SER A 227 -0.50 13.05 -18.45
C SER A 227 -0.28 11.97 -17.39
N PHE A 228 -0.96 12.10 -16.24
CA PHE A 228 -0.93 11.11 -15.16
C PHE A 228 -1.97 9.99 -15.34
N GLU A 229 -2.86 10.08 -16.33
CA GLU A 229 -3.84 9.03 -16.65
C GLU A 229 -3.20 7.71 -17.08
N SER A 230 -1.92 7.75 -17.44
CA SER A 230 -1.11 6.57 -17.73
C SER A 230 -0.68 5.79 -16.49
N LEU A 231 -0.93 6.31 -15.29
CA LEU A 231 -0.69 5.66 -14.01
C LEU A 231 -1.96 4.97 -13.50
N SER A 232 -1.78 3.96 -12.67
CA SER A 232 -2.84 3.22 -11.99
C SER A 232 -2.39 2.92 -10.57
N PRO A 233 -2.49 3.91 -9.65
CA PRO A 233 -2.19 3.70 -8.24
C PRO A 233 -3.10 2.63 -7.63
N ILE A 234 -2.66 2.00 -6.56
CA ILE A 234 -3.48 1.05 -5.79
C ILE A 234 -4.53 1.84 -5.00
N GLY A 235 -4.10 2.94 -4.38
CA GLY A 235 -4.93 3.81 -3.55
C GLY A 235 -4.97 3.37 -2.09
N GLU A 236 -5.19 4.32 -1.21
CA GLU A 236 -5.09 4.19 0.25
C GLU A 236 -6.00 3.10 0.80
N THR A 237 -7.27 3.11 0.40
CA THR A 237 -8.28 2.12 0.83
C THR A 237 -7.88 0.69 0.46
N LEU A 238 -7.39 0.48 -0.77
CA LEU A 238 -7.06 -0.87 -1.24
C LEU A 238 -5.75 -1.38 -0.64
N ILE A 239 -4.77 -0.50 -0.37
CA ILE A 239 -3.56 -0.86 0.37
C ILE A 239 -3.92 -1.30 1.78
N LYS A 240 -4.77 -0.53 2.49
CA LYS A 240 -5.23 -0.88 3.86
C LYS A 240 -5.94 -2.24 3.88
N LYS A 241 -6.87 -2.47 2.93
CA LYS A 241 -7.56 -3.76 2.80
C LYS A 241 -6.61 -4.92 2.49
N GLY A 242 -5.65 -4.73 1.58
CA GLY A 242 -4.64 -5.73 1.25
C GLY A 242 -3.74 -6.09 2.43
N LEU A 243 -3.29 -5.09 3.19
CA LEU A 243 -2.50 -5.31 4.41
C LEU A 243 -3.32 -6.05 5.48
N LYS A 244 -4.56 -5.64 5.75
CA LYS A 244 -5.45 -6.31 6.70
C LYS A 244 -5.71 -7.77 6.29
N ASN A 245 -6.02 -8.01 5.02
CA ASN A 245 -6.36 -9.34 4.51
C ASN A 245 -5.20 -10.34 4.61
N VAL A 246 -3.97 -9.92 4.37
CA VAL A 246 -2.80 -10.81 4.31
C VAL A 246 -2.02 -10.84 5.62
N LEU A 247 -1.91 -9.71 6.32
CA LEU A 247 -1.14 -9.59 7.56
C LEU A 247 -2.02 -9.64 8.81
N GLY A 248 -3.34 -9.79 8.69
CA GLY A 248 -4.27 -9.84 9.81
C GLY A 248 -3.97 -10.96 10.80
N GLU A 249 -3.44 -12.10 10.34
CA GLU A 249 -3.02 -13.21 11.21
C GLU A 249 -1.90 -12.80 12.20
N LEU A 250 -1.11 -11.78 11.90
CA LEU A 250 -0.10 -11.22 12.79
C LEU A 250 -0.70 -10.31 13.88
N LYS A 251 -2.02 -10.04 13.81
CA LYS A 251 -2.77 -9.18 14.75
C LYS A 251 -2.07 -7.84 15.03
N PRO A 252 -1.70 -7.04 14.00
CA PRO A 252 -1.07 -5.77 14.25
C PRO A 252 -1.93 -4.86 15.14
N SER A 253 -1.31 -4.19 16.10
CA SER A 253 -1.99 -3.23 16.98
C SER A 253 -2.30 -1.90 16.29
N PHE A 254 -1.64 -1.64 15.15
CA PHE A 254 -1.82 -0.39 14.41
C PHE A 254 -1.64 -0.61 12.90
N TYR A 255 -2.54 0.00 12.14
CA TYR A 255 -2.48 0.14 10.69
C TYR A 255 -2.46 1.63 10.36
N SER A 256 -1.38 2.12 9.76
CA SER A 256 -1.36 3.52 9.29
C SER A 256 -2.45 3.76 8.24
N ILE A 257 -2.91 5.00 8.13
CA ILE A 257 -3.61 5.45 6.91
C ILE A 257 -2.56 5.40 5.80
N PRO A 258 -2.73 4.54 4.76
CA PRO A 258 -1.77 4.51 3.67
C PRO A 258 -1.71 5.85 2.97
N ILE A 259 -0.56 6.16 2.40
CA ILE A 259 -0.31 7.44 1.72
C ILE A 259 -0.12 7.17 0.25
N THR A 260 -0.89 7.84 -0.59
CA THR A 260 -0.69 7.92 -2.04
C THR A 260 -0.24 9.33 -2.38
N ARG A 261 1.05 9.50 -2.74
CA ARG A 261 1.61 10.81 -3.10
C ARG A 261 1.00 11.31 -4.41
N LYS A 262 0.95 12.63 -4.57
CA LYS A 262 0.60 13.21 -5.87
C LYS A 262 1.60 12.74 -6.93
N PRO A 263 1.14 12.39 -8.14
CA PRO A 263 2.04 11.97 -9.20
C PRO A 263 3.12 13.01 -9.50
N SER A 264 4.35 12.55 -9.67
CA SER A 264 5.52 13.35 -10.04
C SER A 264 6.16 12.81 -11.32
N VAL A 265 7.24 13.41 -11.79
CA VAL A 265 7.87 13.08 -13.07
C VAL A 265 9.39 13.02 -12.91
N TYR A 266 10.01 11.98 -13.45
CA TYR A 266 11.45 11.93 -13.66
C TYR A 266 11.76 11.64 -15.14
N SER A 267 12.65 12.37 -15.74
CA SER A 267 13.02 12.20 -17.16
C SER A 267 11.82 11.98 -18.09
N GLY A 268 10.75 12.78 -17.95
CA GLY A 268 9.54 12.67 -18.77
C GLY A 268 8.62 11.47 -18.48
N ASN A 269 8.97 10.63 -17.51
CA ASN A 269 8.14 9.48 -17.09
C ASN A 269 7.37 9.82 -15.83
N PRO A 270 6.04 9.75 -15.84
CA PRO A 270 5.24 9.95 -14.64
C PRO A 270 5.40 8.76 -13.68
N PHE A 271 5.37 9.06 -12.38
CA PHE A 271 5.39 8.06 -11.33
C PHE A 271 4.55 8.47 -10.12
N VAL A 272 4.20 7.51 -9.30
CA VAL A 272 3.49 7.67 -8.04
C VAL A 272 4.14 6.79 -6.98
N VAL A 273 4.26 7.32 -5.76
CA VAL A 273 4.73 6.60 -4.58
C VAL A 273 3.56 6.37 -3.65
N GLU A 274 3.45 5.13 -3.15
CA GLU A 274 2.45 4.74 -2.17
C GLU A 274 3.14 4.00 -1.02
N VAL A 275 2.75 4.34 0.21
CA VAL A 275 3.32 3.77 1.44
C VAL A 275 2.21 3.35 2.38
N GLY A 276 2.34 2.17 2.98
CA GLY A 276 1.50 1.69 4.05
C GLY A 276 2.35 1.08 5.17
N LEU A 277 1.88 1.15 6.41
CA LEU A 277 2.63 0.69 7.56
C LEU A 277 1.73 -0.07 8.51
N VAL A 278 2.23 -1.16 9.09
CA VAL A 278 1.59 -1.89 10.20
C VAL A 278 2.59 -2.07 11.34
N TYR A 279 2.09 -2.03 12.59
CA TYR A 279 2.93 -2.08 13.78
C TYR A 279 2.31 -2.95 14.89
N GLY A 280 3.15 -3.66 15.63
CA GLY A 280 2.76 -4.41 16.84
C GLY A 280 2.20 -5.81 16.56
N GLY A 281 1.44 -6.35 17.51
CA GLY A 281 0.91 -7.71 17.46
C GLY A 281 2.01 -8.77 17.53
N SER A 282 1.90 -9.81 16.71
CA SER A 282 2.87 -10.91 16.64
C SER A 282 4.07 -10.64 15.73
N ILE A 283 4.26 -9.39 15.28
CA ILE A 283 5.45 -9.00 14.52
C ILE A 283 6.66 -8.98 15.47
N PRO A 284 7.82 -9.56 15.11
CA PRO A 284 8.99 -9.61 15.97
C PRO A 284 9.46 -8.23 16.43
N HIS A 285 9.73 -8.07 17.74
CA HIS A 285 10.13 -6.80 18.35
C HIS A 285 11.63 -6.52 18.24
N ASP A 286 12.46 -7.55 18.25
CA ASP A 286 13.92 -7.45 18.34
C ASP A 286 14.62 -7.57 16.97
N GLU A 287 13.85 -7.63 15.89
CA GLU A 287 14.34 -7.74 14.53
C GLU A 287 14.25 -6.39 13.80
N GLN A 288 15.06 -6.24 12.75
CA GLN A 288 14.90 -5.13 11.81
C GLN A 288 13.53 -5.20 11.13
N VAL A 289 12.93 -4.05 10.93
CA VAL A 289 11.63 -3.94 10.26
C VAL A 289 11.63 -4.59 8.88
N LYS A 290 10.53 -5.23 8.54
CA LYS A 290 10.35 -5.84 7.22
C LYS A 290 9.88 -4.79 6.21
N VAL A 291 10.65 -4.59 5.13
CA VAL A 291 10.26 -3.70 4.03
C VAL A 291 9.72 -4.54 2.87
N LEU A 292 8.43 -4.38 2.58
CA LEU A 292 7.75 -4.97 1.44
C LEU A 292 7.84 -3.99 0.27
N ARG A 293 8.59 -4.36 -0.76
CA ARG A 293 8.92 -3.48 -1.90
C ARG A 293 8.18 -3.93 -3.14
N PHE A 294 7.55 -2.97 -3.83
CA PHE A 294 6.78 -3.24 -5.03
C PHE A 294 7.07 -2.23 -6.13
N ALA A 295 7.15 -2.69 -7.37
CA ALA A 295 7.23 -1.87 -8.56
C ALA A 295 6.14 -2.30 -9.55
N ASN A 296 5.23 -1.40 -9.92
CA ASN A 296 4.06 -1.71 -10.76
C ASN A 296 3.28 -2.95 -10.26
N ARG A 297 3.08 -3.06 -8.93
CA ARG A 297 2.41 -4.17 -8.23
C ARG A 297 3.11 -5.52 -8.38
N VAL A 298 4.42 -5.51 -8.64
CA VAL A 298 5.27 -6.70 -8.67
C VAL A 298 6.14 -6.69 -7.42
N PRO A 299 6.13 -7.77 -6.60
CA PRO A 299 7.01 -7.88 -5.45
C PRO A 299 8.49 -7.92 -5.85
N LEU A 300 9.32 -7.15 -5.15
CA LEU A 300 10.77 -7.14 -5.30
C LEU A 300 11.40 -7.91 -4.13
N LEU A 301 11.63 -9.21 -4.30
CA LEU A 301 12.10 -10.09 -3.21
C LEU A 301 13.62 -10.10 -3.05
N TYR A 302 14.37 -9.73 -4.09
CA TYR A 302 15.83 -9.84 -4.12
C TYR A 302 16.50 -8.46 -4.08
N GLN A 303 17.81 -8.42 -3.86
CA GLN A 303 18.66 -7.22 -3.90
C GLN A 303 18.12 -6.04 -3.05
N ALA A 304 17.68 -6.32 -1.82
CA ALA A 304 17.11 -5.30 -0.94
C ALA A 304 18.08 -4.13 -0.67
N GLY A 305 19.35 -4.42 -0.37
CA GLY A 305 20.33 -3.40 -0.01
C GLY A 305 20.74 -2.44 -1.14
N SER A 306 20.51 -2.80 -2.41
CA SER A 306 20.78 -1.92 -3.56
C SER A 306 19.53 -1.23 -4.12
N CYS A 307 18.38 -1.38 -3.45
CA CYS A 307 17.11 -0.86 -3.92
C CYS A 307 16.82 0.51 -3.29
N ALA A 308 16.50 1.50 -4.11
CA ALA A 308 16.09 2.84 -3.68
C ALA A 308 14.96 2.82 -2.63
N LEU A 309 14.01 1.87 -2.74
CA LEU A 309 12.90 1.76 -1.79
C LEU A 309 13.37 1.38 -0.39
N THR A 310 14.37 0.52 -0.27
CA THR A 310 14.98 0.17 1.03
C THR A 310 15.83 1.32 1.55
N LYS A 311 16.68 1.90 0.70
CA LYS A 311 17.54 3.02 1.07
C LYS A 311 16.77 4.24 1.55
N ALA A 312 15.59 4.50 0.98
CA ALA A 312 14.73 5.57 1.48
C ALA A 312 14.30 5.32 2.94
N VAL A 313 14.04 4.07 3.34
CA VAL A 313 13.75 3.73 4.75
C VAL A 313 15.00 3.88 5.61
N GLU A 314 16.16 3.44 5.13
CA GLU A 314 17.44 3.50 5.85
C GLU A 314 17.91 4.94 6.12
N ASN A 315 17.56 5.88 5.24
CA ASN A 315 17.98 7.28 5.32
C ASN A 315 17.15 8.13 6.31
N ILE A 316 16.04 7.60 6.83
CA ILE A 316 15.21 8.30 7.81
C ILE A 316 15.75 8.03 9.21
N ASP A 317 15.89 9.07 10.01
CA ASP A 317 16.16 8.95 11.45
C ASP A 317 14.87 8.58 12.19
N TRP A 318 14.63 7.27 12.33
CA TRP A 318 13.43 6.71 12.97
C TRP A 318 13.38 6.92 14.48
N ARG A 319 14.49 7.29 15.11
CA ARG A 319 14.54 7.61 16.56
C ARG A 319 13.64 8.80 16.87
N LYS A 320 13.56 9.77 15.97
CA LYS A 320 12.65 10.92 16.08
C LYS A 320 11.17 10.54 16.10
N TYR A 321 10.86 9.31 15.71
CA TYR A 321 9.51 8.76 15.65
C TYR A 321 9.27 7.65 16.68
N GLY A 322 10.20 7.49 17.67
CA GLY A 322 10.05 6.55 18.76
C GLY A 322 10.43 5.10 18.44
N LEU A 323 11.22 4.87 17.37
CA LEU A 323 11.72 3.55 17.02
C LEU A 323 13.23 3.44 17.26
N GLU A 324 13.69 2.28 17.70
CA GLU A 324 15.11 2.02 17.88
C GLU A 324 15.82 1.94 16.52
N GLN A 325 16.96 2.63 16.37
CA GLN A 325 17.80 2.60 15.17
C GLN A 325 19.27 2.81 15.56
N ARG A 326 20.12 1.85 15.21
CA ARG A 326 21.54 1.90 15.54
C ARG A 326 22.24 3.02 14.77
N GLY A 327 22.86 3.95 15.48
CA GLY A 327 23.57 5.07 14.88
C GLY A 327 22.73 6.10 14.13
N GLY A 328 21.39 5.95 14.11
CA GLY A 328 20.48 6.85 13.37
C GLY A 328 20.39 6.59 11.86
N GLU A 329 21.02 5.53 11.39
CA GLU A 329 21.04 5.10 9.99
C GLU A 329 20.71 3.61 9.87
N GLY A 330 20.33 3.16 8.67
CA GLY A 330 19.93 1.79 8.41
C GLY A 330 18.47 1.51 8.76
N LEU A 331 18.08 0.24 8.69
CA LEU A 331 16.70 -0.16 9.02
C LEU A 331 16.46 -0.06 10.54
N PRO A 332 15.33 0.52 10.98
CA PRO A 332 14.96 0.56 12.38
C PRO A 332 14.68 -0.86 12.92
N ILE A 333 14.73 -1.01 14.24
CA ILE A 333 14.41 -2.25 14.96
C ILE A 333 13.02 -2.07 15.59
N GLY A 334 12.18 -3.08 15.47
CA GLY A 334 10.87 -3.08 16.10
C GLY A 334 9.81 -3.85 15.32
N PRO A 335 8.62 -4.04 15.91
CA PRO A 335 7.56 -4.87 15.37
C PRO A 335 6.79 -4.13 14.25
N MET A 336 7.46 -3.83 13.13
CA MET A 336 6.90 -3.03 12.05
C MET A 336 7.12 -3.67 10.68
N ILE A 337 6.11 -3.55 9.82
CA ILE A 337 6.20 -3.89 8.40
C ILE A 337 5.85 -2.64 7.61
N ILE A 338 6.72 -2.24 6.68
CA ILE A 338 6.54 -1.10 5.79
C ILE A 338 6.29 -1.62 4.38
N LEU A 339 5.20 -1.21 3.76
CA LEU A 339 4.90 -1.43 2.35
C LEU A 339 5.27 -0.18 1.57
N ILE A 340 6.05 -0.34 0.50
CA ILE A 340 6.37 0.73 -0.44
C ILE A 340 6.08 0.26 -1.85
N HIS A 341 5.25 1.00 -2.56
CA HIS A 341 4.91 0.76 -3.96
C HIS A 341 5.30 1.96 -4.82
N LEU A 342 6.07 1.68 -5.87
CA LEU A 342 6.39 2.63 -6.92
C LEU A 342 5.62 2.24 -8.19
N GLY A 343 4.66 3.07 -8.59
CA GLY A 343 3.96 2.96 -9.87
C GLY A 343 4.57 3.91 -10.90
N SER A 344 4.96 3.44 -12.07
CA SER A 344 5.48 4.29 -13.15
C SER A 344 5.24 3.67 -14.52
N THR A 345 5.19 4.51 -15.54
CA THR A 345 5.20 4.05 -16.95
C THR A 345 6.52 3.38 -17.32
N ARG A 346 7.62 3.81 -16.68
CA ARG A 346 8.96 3.21 -16.83
C ARG A 346 9.65 3.19 -15.47
N ILE A 347 9.79 2.01 -14.89
CA ILE A 347 10.52 1.84 -13.63
C ILE A 347 12.04 1.87 -13.91
N PRO A 348 12.83 2.69 -13.21
CA PRO A 348 14.28 2.72 -13.36
C PRO A 348 14.90 1.56 -12.57
N TYR A 349 14.95 0.36 -13.15
CA TYR A 349 15.59 -0.78 -12.51
C TYR A 349 17.12 -0.69 -12.59
N THR A 350 17.81 -1.25 -11.59
CA THR A 350 19.28 -1.35 -11.56
C THR A 350 19.83 -2.42 -12.53
N SER A 351 18.99 -3.38 -12.91
CA SER A 351 19.35 -4.50 -13.79
C SER A 351 18.14 -5.02 -14.56
N GLU A 352 18.39 -5.78 -15.62
CA GLU A 352 17.38 -6.45 -16.43
C GLU A 352 16.53 -7.47 -15.65
N ALA A 353 17.04 -7.99 -14.54
CA ALA A 353 16.32 -8.89 -13.66
C ALA A 353 15.15 -8.23 -12.90
N LYS A 354 15.06 -6.89 -12.92
CA LYS A 354 14.00 -6.08 -12.28
C LYS A 354 13.86 -6.33 -10.78
N GLU A 355 14.97 -6.53 -10.08
CA GLU A 355 14.98 -6.91 -8.67
C GLU A 355 15.09 -5.70 -7.73
N ALA A 356 15.65 -4.60 -8.22
CA ALA A 356 15.85 -3.37 -7.44
C ALA A 356 15.61 -2.13 -8.30
N VAL A 357 15.10 -1.08 -7.66
CA VAL A 357 14.90 0.25 -8.25
C VAL A 357 16.15 1.08 -8.05
N ALA A 358 16.58 1.80 -9.09
CA ALA A 358 17.72 2.72 -9.03
C ALA A 358 17.39 3.98 -8.23
N GLU A 359 18.40 4.57 -7.62
CA GLU A 359 18.26 5.83 -6.89
C GLU A 359 18.16 7.00 -7.86
N ILE A 360 16.95 7.54 -7.99
CA ILE A 360 16.64 8.74 -8.78
C ILE A 360 16.23 9.83 -7.80
N PRO A 361 16.84 11.03 -7.85
CA PRO A 361 16.59 12.09 -6.87
C PRO A 361 15.10 12.44 -6.69
N GLU A 362 14.34 12.54 -7.77
CA GLU A 362 12.91 12.86 -7.75
C GLU A 362 12.11 11.76 -7.05
N ILE A 363 12.45 10.48 -7.29
CA ILE A 363 11.81 9.33 -6.65
C ILE A 363 12.18 9.28 -5.17
N MET A 364 13.46 9.49 -4.83
CA MET A 364 13.94 9.51 -3.45
C MET A 364 13.25 10.60 -2.63
N ASN A 365 13.05 11.79 -3.19
CA ASN A 365 12.35 12.89 -2.54
C ASN A 365 10.88 12.53 -2.22
N GLU A 366 10.13 11.96 -3.16
CA GLU A 366 8.74 11.55 -2.91
C GLU A 366 8.64 10.39 -1.91
N LEU A 367 9.62 9.47 -1.92
CA LEU A 367 9.72 8.40 -0.93
C LEU A 367 9.97 8.97 0.47
N ASP A 368 10.90 9.90 0.62
CA ASP A 368 11.22 10.56 1.89
C ASP A 368 9.98 11.26 2.48
N LEU A 369 9.26 12.03 1.66
CA LEU A 369 8.04 12.71 2.08
C LEU A 369 6.95 11.72 2.53
N ALA A 370 6.69 10.66 1.76
CA ALA A 370 5.69 9.65 2.10
C ALA A 370 6.04 8.89 3.39
N LEU A 371 7.30 8.50 3.53
CA LEU A 371 7.78 7.76 4.71
C LEU A 371 7.75 8.61 5.98
N LYS A 372 8.16 9.88 5.91
CA LYS A 372 8.07 10.81 7.04
C LYS A 372 6.62 11.07 7.48
N GLU A 373 5.69 11.11 6.54
CA GLU A 373 4.27 11.25 6.83
C GLU A 373 3.72 10.00 7.54
N SER A 374 4.08 8.78 7.06
CA SER A 374 3.75 7.52 7.75
C SER A 374 4.42 7.41 9.12
N ALA A 375 5.66 7.89 9.24
CA ALA A 375 6.41 7.89 10.50
C ALA A 375 5.77 8.80 11.57
N ARG A 376 5.21 9.96 11.16
CA ARG A 376 4.43 10.82 12.08
C ARG A 376 3.20 10.10 12.63
N GLN A 377 2.52 9.29 11.82
CA GLN A 377 1.37 8.52 12.27
C GLN A 377 1.76 7.47 13.33
N ILE A 378 2.90 6.79 13.14
CA ILE A 378 3.36 5.82 14.14
C ILE A 378 3.83 6.50 15.42
N LYS A 379 4.53 7.64 15.33
CA LYS A 379 4.90 8.46 16.50
C LYS A 379 3.66 8.79 17.33
N ALA A 380 2.62 9.32 16.69
CA ALA A 380 1.37 9.64 17.36
C ALA A 380 0.73 8.43 18.06
N PHE A 381 0.73 7.27 17.39
CA PHE A 381 0.25 6.02 17.99
C PHE A 381 1.07 5.60 19.22
N LEU A 382 2.40 5.66 19.13
CA LEU A 382 3.29 5.27 20.23
C LEU A 382 3.15 6.19 21.43
N ILE A 383 3.06 7.52 21.22
CA ILE A 383 2.81 8.49 22.27
C ILE A 383 1.47 8.21 22.94
N LYS A 384 0.40 8.02 22.16
CA LYS A 384 -0.94 7.70 22.72
C LYS A 384 -0.88 6.41 23.55
N ARG A 385 -0.16 5.39 23.10
CA ARG A 385 0.01 4.14 23.85
C ARG A 385 0.76 4.37 25.17
N GLU A 386 1.84 5.12 25.15
CA GLU A 386 2.62 5.45 26.35
C GLU A 386 1.77 6.25 27.37
N VAL A 387 1.03 7.26 26.88
CA VAL A 387 0.09 8.03 27.73
C VAL A 387 -0.98 7.12 28.32
N LYS A 388 -1.58 6.23 27.51
CA LYS A 388 -2.56 5.26 27.99
C LYS A 388 -1.97 4.33 29.06
N GLU A 389 -0.76 3.80 28.86
CA GLU A 389 -0.07 2.95 29.83
C GLU A 389 0.20 3.70 31.15
N LYS A 390 0.76 4.90 31.09
CA LYS A 390 1.00 5.76 32.27
C LYS A 390 -0.29 6.11 33.02
N LEU A 391 -1.35 6.45 32.28
CA LEU A 391 -2.66 6.75 32.88
C LEU A 391 -3.29 5.50 33.52
N THR A 392 -3.11 4.32 32.92
CA THR A 392 -3.57 3.04 33.47
C THR A 392 -2.84 2.71 34.78
N GLU A 393 -1.53 2.87 34.85
CA GLU A 393 -0.74 2.71 36.07
C GLU A 393 -1.17 3.70 37.15
N LYS A 394 -1.31 4.97 36.79
CA LYS A 394 -1.79 6.02 37.66
C LYS A 394 -3.19 5.72 38.22
N PHE A 395 -4.10 5.27 37.36
CA PHE A 395 -5.44 4.89 37.76
C PHE A 395 -5.44 3.74 38.77
N PHE A 396 -4.67 2.71 38.48
CA PHE A 396 -4.53 1.56 39.39
C PHE A 396 -3.97 1.98 40.77
N LEU A 397 -2.97 2.85 40.79
CA LEU A 397 -2.39 3.39 42.01
C LEU A 397 -3.42 4.22 42.79
N VAL A 398 -4.14 5.12 42.12
CA VAL A 398 -5.15 5.99 42.74
C VAL A 398 -6.28 5.15 43.32
N GLN A 399 -6.85 4.22 42.56
CA GLN A 399 -7.95 3.36 43.05
C GLN A 399 -7.55 2.43 44.20
N LYS A 400 -6.32 1.91 44.19
CA LYS A 400 -5.88 0.89 45.16
C LYS A 400 -5.22 1.49 46.40
N ILE A 401 -4.48 2.56 46.24
CA ILE A 401 -3.64 3.12 47.32
C ILE A 401 -4.36 4.26 48.05
N LEU A 402 -5.03 5.17 47.35
CA LEU A 402 -5.66 6.35 47.94
C LEU A 402 -6.72 5.98 48.99
N PRO A 403 -7.63 5.02 48.75
CA PRO A 403 -8.58 4.58 49.79
C PRO A 403 -7.91 4.00 51.01
N LYS A 404 -6.83 3.23 50.83
CA LYS A 404 -6.07 2.63 51.96
C LYS A 404 -5.34 3.69 52.79
N ILE A 405 -4.81 4.72 52.14
CA ILE A 405 -4.19 5.86 52.84
C ILE A 405 -5.26 6.59 53.63
N ALA A 406 -6.39 6.91 53.01
CA ALA A 406 -7.50 7.62 53.64
C ALA A 406 -8.03 6.84 54.86
N GLU A 407 -8.25 5.53 54.74
CA GLU A 407 -8.70 4.66 55.84
C GLU A 407 -7.69 4.61 57.00
N LYS A 408 -6.40 4.44 56.71
CA LYS A 408 -5.35 4.41 57.76
C LYS A 408 -5.22 5.76 58.43
N SER A 409 -5.23 6.86 57.67
CA SER A 409 -5.13 8.22 58.21
C SER A 409 -6.36 8.58 59.07
N SER A 410 -7.55 8.18 58.63
CA SER A 410 -8.82 8.36 59.38
C SER A 410 -8.73 7.62 60.75
N LYS A 411 -8.27 6.38 60.76
CA LYS A 411 -8.09 5.59 61.99
C LYS A 411 -7.06 6.25 62.95
N LEU A 412 -5.95 6.74 62.42
CA LEU A 412 -4.91 7.38 63.23
C LEU A 412 -5.38 8.73 63.81
N LEU A 413 -6.15 9.47 63.04
CA LEU A 413 -6.62 10.80 63.43
C LEU A 413 -7.96 10.78 64.17
N ASN A 414 -8.58 9.60 64.30
CA ASN A 414 -9.91 9.39 64.84
C ASN A 414 -10.97 10.32 64.21
N LYS A 415 -10.93 10.41 62.82
CA LYS A 415 -11.81 11.23 62.00
C LYS A 415 -12.49 10.35 60.97
N GLU A 416 -13.60 10.86 60.42
CA GLU A 416 -14.30 10.18 59.32
C GLU A 416 -13.40 10.09 58.04
N ILE A 417 -13.63 9.04 57.23
CA ILE A 417 -12.93 8.90 55.96
C ILE A 417 -13.39 10.01 55.00
N PRO A 418 -12.47 10.82 54.45
CA PRO A 418 -12.85 11.90 53.54
C PRO A 418 -13.45 11.34 52.23
N LYS A 419 -14.35 12.09 51.60
CA LYS A 419 -14.85 11.77 50.25
C LYS A 419 -13.70 11.85 49.24
N LEU A 420 -13.39 10.77 48.61
CA LEU A 420 -12.23 10.66 47.69
C LEU A 420 -12.57 11.07 46.26
N ASP A 421 -13.85 11.05 45.86
CA ASP A 421 -14.28 11.33 44.49
C ASP A 421 -13.73 12.64 43.91
N PRO A 422 -13.80 13.81 44.65
CA PRO A 422 -13.25 15.05 44.11
C PRO A 422 -11.73 15.03 43.93
N VAL A 423 -11.03 14.22 44.74
CA VAL A 423 -9.57 14.03 44.63
C VAL A 423 -9.23 13.15 43.46
N ILE A 424 -9.96 12.04 43.30
CA ILE A 424 -9.78 11.08 42.19
C ILE A 424 -10.02 11.78 40.86
N THR A 425 -11.14 12.50 40.71
CA THR A 425 -11.46 13.22 39.48
C THR A 425 -10.43 14.29 39.12
N LYS A 426 -9.91 15.01 40.13
CA LYS A 426 -8.87 16.03 39.92
C LYS A 426 -7.50 15.42 39.54
N ILE A 427 -7.16 14.26 40.09
CA ILE A 427 -5.89 13.55 39.77
C ILE A 427 -5.97 12.91 38.40
N MET A 428 -7.08 12.25 38.07
CA MET A 428 -7.24 11.52 36.82
C MET A 428 -7.52 12.44 35.63
N ASN A 429 -8.52 13.31 35.78
CA ASN A 429 -8.97 14.27 34.77
C ASN A 429 -9.18 13.67 33.36
N VAL A 430 -9.75 12.47 33.28
CA VAL A 430 -9.94 11.74 32.00
C VAL A 430 -11.33 11.13 31.88
N LEU A 431 -11.83 11.05 30.67
CA LEU A 431 -12.92 10.17 30.26
C LEU A 431 -12.30 8.82 29.87
N TRP A 432 -12.69 7.74 30.55
CA TRP A 432 -12.09 6.43 30.41
C TRP A 432 -13.06 5.49 29.69
N ILE A 433 -12.60 4.94 28.55
CA ILE A 433 -13.36 4.01 27.72
C ILE A 433 -12.57 2.70 27.64
N GLU A 434 -13.20 1.61 28.00
CA GLU A 434 -12.63 0.27 27.96
C GLU A 434 -13.65 -0.74 27.43
N GLU A 435 -13.19 -1.72 26.65
CA GLU A 435 -14.05 -2.83 26.25
C GLU A 435 -13.68 -4.12 26.98
N ASN A 436 -14.70 -4.91 27.26
CA ASN A 436 -14.58 -6.28 27.74
C ASN A 436 -15.28 -7.21 26.75
N VAL A 437 -14.57 -8.19 26.24
CA VAL A 437 -15.08 -9.11 25.21
C VAL A 437 -15.17 -10.52 25.75
N VAL A 438 -16.31 -11.16 25.52
CA VAL A 438 -16.51 -12.58 25.77
C VAL A 438 -16.84 -13.24 24.44
N GLN A 439 -15.87 -13.96 23.87
CA GLN A 439 -16.05 -14.69 22.62
C GLN A 439 -16.34 -16.16 22.85
N ASN A 440 -17.37 -16.67 22.16
CA ASN A 440 -17.74 -18.10 22.13
C ASN A 440 -17.85 -18.54 20.65
N GLY A 441 -16.81 -19.17 20.13
CA GLY A 441 -16.73 -19.58 18.72
C GLY A 441 -16.78 -18.39 17.76
N SER A 442 -17.74 -18.36 16.84
CA SER A 442 -17.96 -17.27 15.88
C SER A 442 -18.75 -16.09 16.43
N ASN A 443 -19.18 -16.12 17.70
CA ASN A 443 -19.98 -15.08 18.33
C ASN A 443 -19.17 -14.38 19.42
N ALA A 444 -19.28 -13.07 19.52
CA ALA A 444 -18.70 -12.27 20.60
C ALA A 444 -19.75 -11.36 21.23
N LYS A 445 -19.72 -11.25 22.56
CA LYS A 445 -20.46 -10.24 23.32
C LYS A 445 -19.48 -9.20 23.82
N ILE A 446 -19.74 -7.97 23.47
CA ILE A 446 -18.89 -6.82 23.78
C ILE A 446 -19.60 -5.93 24.80
N GLN A 447 -18.88 -5.57 25.86
CA GLN A 447 -19.32 -4.62 26.86
C GLN A 447 -18.34 -3.45 26.90
N VAL A 448 -18.82 -2.25 26.59
CA VAL A 448 -18.05 -1.03 26.62
C VAL A 448 -18.40 -0.26 27.88
N ASN A 449 -17.40 -0.02 28.73
CA ASN A 449 -17.52 0.76 29.96
C ASN A 449 -16.99 2.17 29.71
N VAL A 450 -17.82 3.19 29.94
CA VAL A 450 -17.42 4.60 29.84
C VAL A 450 -17.54 5.24 31.21
N SER A 451 -16.43 5.69 31.78
CA SER A 451 -16.36 6.29 33.12
C SER A 451 -15.84 7.71 33.05
N ASN A 452 -16.55 8.64 33.70
CA ASN A 452 -16.11 10.05 33.77
C ASN A 452 -15.28 10.29 35.03
N PHE A 453 -13.95 10.29 34.87
CA PHE A 453 -13.02 10.70 35.93
C PHE A 453 -12.56 12.16 35.78
N THR A 454 -13.36 13.01 35.12
CA THR A 454 -13.12 14.47 35.10
C THR A 454 -13.92 15.18 36.22
N PRO A 455 -13.54 16.37 36.66
CA PRO A 455 -14.30 17.14 37.65
C PRO A 455 -15.60 17.74 37.09
N GLU A 456 -15.81 17.65 35.78
CA GLU A 456 -16.92 18.24 35.05
C GLU A 456 -17.88 17.21 34.51
N GLU A 457 -19.13 17.60 34.29
CA GLU A 457 -20.09 16.83 33.54
C GLU A 457 -19.73 16.85 32.06
N LYS A 458 -19.79 15.70 31.39
CA LYS A 458 -19.43 15.55 29.97
C LYS A 458 -20.63 15.14 29.12
N SER A 459 -20.71 15.70 27.92
CA SER A 459 -21.62 15.32 26.85
C SER A 459 -20.80 15.07 25.58
N PHE A 460 -21.10 13.98 24.90
CA PHE A 460 -20.32 13.54 23.75
C PHE A 460 -21.08 12.50 22.92
N LYS A 461 -20.65 12.28 21.67
CA LYS A 461 -21.05 11.11 20.88
C LYS A 461 -19.91 10.11 20.86
N LEU A 462 -20.25 8.85 21.08
CA LEU A 462 -19.31 7.72 21.00
C LEU A 462 -19.67 6.88 19.78
N TYR A 463 -18.67 6.64 18.94
CA TYR A 463 -18.75 5.81 17.75
C TYR A 463 -17.94 4.55 18.00
N ALA A 464 -18.47 3.38 17.63
CA ALA A 464 -17.76 2.11 17.64
C ALA A 464 -17.65 1.58 16.21
N ASP A 465 -16.44 1.60 15.64
CA ASP A 465 -16.09 0.98 14.36
C ASP A 465 -15.94 -0.53 14.61
N LEU A 466 -16.86 -1.31 14.04
CA LEU A 466 -16.95 -2.73 14.31
C LEU A 466 -15.83 -3.50 13.58
N PRO A 467 -15.19 -4.47 14.25
CA PRO A 467 -14.30 -5.40 13.58
C PRO A 467 -15.09 -6.33 12.64
N ASP A 468 -14.38 -7.21 11.91
CA ASP A 468 -15.03 -8.21 11.05
C ASP A 468 -16.09 -9.00 11.84
N GLY A 469 -17.31 -9.08 11.28
CA GLY A 469 -18.46 -9.73 11.89
C GLY A 469 -19.76 -9.03 11.51
N LYS A 470 -20.88 -9.57 11.93
CA LYS A 470 -22.20 -8.96 11.74
C LYS A 470 -22.83 -8.66 13.08
N LEU A 471 -23.39 -7.47 13.21
CA LEU A 471 -24.15 -7.09 14.38
C LEU A 471 -25.34 -8.05 14.58
N PHE A 472 -25.48 -8.59 15.80
CA PHE A 472 -26.52 -9.53 16.16
C PHE A 472 -27.21 -9.12 17.48
N GLY A 473 -28.56 -9.15 17.47
CA GLY A 473 -29.36 -8.83 18.65
C GLY A 473 -29.56 -7.35 18.87
N LYS A 474 -29.73 -6.96 20.14
CA LYS A 474 -30.00 -5.58 20.55
C LYS A 474 -28.73 -4.88 21.02
N ILE A 475 -28.63 -3.61 20.71
CA ILE A 475 -27.67 -2.67 21.30
C ILE A 475 -28.31 -2.11 22.57
N ASP A 476 -27.65 -2.23 23.72
CA ASP A 476 -28.17 -1.80 25.01
C ASP A 476 -27.14 -0.91 25.74
N PRO A 477 -27.45 0.33 26.13
CA PRO A 477 -28.65 1.09 25.74
C PRO A 477 -28.70 1.33 24.22
N PHE A 478 -29.87 1.68 23.72
CA PHE A 478 -30.13 1.87 22.29
C PHE A 478 -29.07 2.80 21.67
N GLY A 479 -28.41 2.31 20.62
CA GLY A 479 -27.47 3.04 19.76
C GLY A 479 -27.94 2.94 18.31
N GLU A 480 -27.67 4.00 17.55
CA GLU A 480 -27.92 4.01 16.12
C GLU A 480 -26.85 3.19 15.41
N TYR A 481 -27.26 2.31 14.49
CA TYR A 481 -26.33 1.54 13.68
C TYR A 481 -26.35 2.00 12.22
N ASP A 482 -25.23 2.51 11.75
CA ASP A 482 -25.04 2.86 10.34
C ASP A 482 -24.50 1.65 9.57
N GLN A 483 -25.37 1.06 8.73
CA GLN A 483 -25.03 -0.12 7.91
C GLN A 483 -24.06 0.16 6.77
N ASN A 484 -23.89 1.42 6.36
CA ASN A 484 -22.99 1.77 5.24
C ASN A 484 -21.54 1.85 5.67
N GLU A 485 -21.32 2.30 6.91
CA GLU A 485 -19.99 2.54 7.45
C GLU A 485 -19.61 1.59 8.59
N ASP A 486 -20.52 0.68 8.98
CA ASP A 486 -20.35 -0.32 10.07
C ASP A 486 -20.06 0.31 11.46
N TYR A 487 -20.66 1.49 11.75
CA TYR A 487 -20.55 2.16 13.05
C TYR A 487 -21.78 1.97 13.92
N ILE A 488 -21.56 1.79 15.25
CA ILE A 488 -22.58 2.02 16.25
C ILE A 488 -22.36 3.40 16.87
N ILE A 489 -23.41 4.20 17.00
CA ILE A 489 -23.36 5.58 17.50
C ILE A 489 -24.20 5.67 18.77
N TRP A 490 -23.61 6.15 19.88
CA TRP A 490 -24.31 6.50 21.10
C TRP A 490 -24.19 7.99 21.38
N ASN A 491 -25.31 8.64 21.63
CA ASN A 491 -25.35 10.02 22.08
C ASN A 491 -25.47 10.08 23.62
N VAL A 492 -24.42 10.57 24.28
CA VAL A 492 -24.36 10.74 25.73
C VAL A 492 -24.60 12.20 26.06
N GLU A 493 -25.82 12.54 26.46
CA GLU A 493 -26.18 13.93 26.77
C GLU A 493 -25.56 14.43 28.07
N LYS A 494 -25.37 13.51 29.04
CA LYS A 494 -24.96 13.89 30.40
C LYS A 494 -24.30 12.71 31.13
N LEU A 495 -23.01 12.83 31.40
CA LEU A 495 -22.25 11.91 32.23
C LEU A 495 -21.58 12.67 33.37
N ARG A 496 -22.07 12.47 34.62
CA ARG A 496 -21.57 13.17 35.80
C ARG A 496 -20.19 12.70 36.23
N PRO A 497 -19.42 13.50 36.98
CA PRO A 497 -18.20 13.06 37.63
C PRO A 497 -18.40 11.76 38.42
N MET A 498 -17.48 10.80 38.28
CA MET A 498 -17.51 9.43 38.86
C MET A 498 -18.67 8.54 38.42
N GLU A 499 -19.48 8.97 37.46
CA GLU A 499 -20.52 8.12 36.85
C GLU A 499 -19.92 7.21 35.77
N LYS A 500 -20.52 6.00 35.67
CA LYS A 500 -20.16 4.97 34.70
C LYS A 500 -21.39 4.61 33.88
N LEU A 501 -21.22 4.62 32.55
CA LEU A 501 -22.17 4.05 31.60
C LEU A 501 -21.62 2.73 31.04
N ILE A 502 -22.54 1.82 30.74
CA ILE A 502 -22.21 0.52 30.17
C ILE A 502 -23.03 0.36 28.90
N PHE A 503 -22.35 0.14 27.78
CA PHE A 503 -22.94 -0.18 26.49
C PHE A 503 -22.65 -1.65 26.15
N THR A 504 -23.61 -2.34 25.57
CA THR A 504 -23.43 -3.75 25.17
C THR A 504 -23.95 -3.99 23.76
N PHE A 505 -23.21 -4.75 22.99
CA PHE A 505 -23.63 -5.26 21.69
C PHE A 505 -23.03 -6.65 21.45
N SER A 506 -23.51 -7.34 20.42
CA SER A 506 -23.02 -8.69 20.08
C SER A 506 -22.75 -8.80 18.60
N LEU A 507 -21.68 -9.52 18.23
CA LEU A 507 -21.31 -9.84 16.86
C LEU A 507 -21.41 -11.34 16.60
N THR A 508 -21.75 -11.70 15.37
CA THR A 508 -21.75 -13.07 14.85
C THR A 508 -20.96 -13.16 13.55
N ASP A 509 -20.73 -14.38 13.05
CA ASP A 509 -19.98 -14.63 11.81
C ASP A 509 -18.51 -14.17 11.84
N LEU A 510 -17.90 -14.09 13.03
CA LEU A 510 -16.48 -13.78 13.17
C LEU A 510 -15.62 -14.86 12.50
N LYS A 511 -14.67 -14.43 11.65
CA LYS A 511 -13.75 -15.31 10.91
C LYS A 511 -12.46 -15.63 11.68
N GLY A 512 -12.52 -15.75 12.99
CA GLY A 512 -11.38 -16.01 13.86
C GLY A 512 -11.56 -15.43 15.25
N GLU A 513 -10.47 -15.06 15.92
CA GLU A 513 -10.56 -14.31 17.15
C GLU A 513 -11.09 -12.90 16.89
N TYR A 514 -11.82 -12.36 17.88
CA TYR A 514 -12.34 -11.01 17.83
C TYR A 514 -11.20 -10.00 17.63
N GLY A 515 -11.35 -9.10 16.65
CA GLY A 515 -10.51 -7.93 16.49
C GLY A 515 -10.94 -6.83 17.46
N GLU A 516 -10.05 -5.94 17.89
CA GLU A 516 -10.42 -4.82 18.76
C GLU A 516 -11.39 -3.87 18.03
N THR A 517 -12.44 -3.40 18.74
CA THR A 517 -13.31 -2.29 18.30
C THR A 517 -12.52 -0.98 18.36
N VAL A 518 -12.56 -0.19 17.31
CA VAL A 518 -12.00 1.16 17.35
C VAL A 518 -13.10 2.14 17.78
N PHE A 519 -12.86 2.85 18.87
CA PHE A 519 -13.81 3.84 19.37
C PHE A 519 -13.37 5.23 18.90
N TYR A 520 -14.35 6.04 18.45
CA TYR A 520 -14.16 7.46 18.17
C TYR A 520 -15.10 8.29 19.04
N ILE A 521 -14.67 9.50 19.38
CA ILE A 521 -15.43 10.42 20.21
C ILE A 521 -15.52 11.80 19.56
N GLU A 522 -16.70 12.42 19.69
CA GLU A 522 -17.01 13.76 19.22
C GLU A 522 -17.61 14.58 20.37
N GLY A 523 -17.27 15.87 20.46
CA GLY A 523 -17.86 16.78 21.44
C GLY A 523 -17.09 16.91 22.77
N THR A 524 -15.90 16.30 22.90
CA THR A 524 -15.02 16.49 24.05
C THR A 524 -13.56 16.59 23.60
N ASP A 525 -12.71 17.20 24.45
CA ASP A 525 -11.29 17.34 24.16
C ASP A 525 -10.58 15.97 24.15
N PRO A 526 -10.01 15.54 23.03
CA PRO A 526 -9.35 14.23 22.91
C PRO A 526 -8.16 14.02 23.87
N VAL A 527 -7.52 15.08 24.34
CA VAL A 527 -6.40 15.02 25.30
C VAL A 527 -6.84 14.39 26.62
N HIS A 528 -8.11 14.59 27.02
CA HIS A 528 -8.69 14.04 28.24
C HIS A 528 -9.48 12.75 27.99
N VAL A 529 -9.23 12.03 26.90
CA VAL A 529 -9.93 10.77 26.59
C VAL A 529 -8.92 9.62 26.52
N VAL A 530 -9.24 8.51 27.17
CA VAL A 530 -8.48 7.26 27.13
C VAL A 530 -9.38 6.16 26.59
N GLY A 531 -8.94 5.49 25.53
CA GLY A 531 -9.65 4.36 24.92
C GLY A 531 -10.54 4.73 23.74
N ALA A 532 -10.61 6.00 23.33
CA ALA A 532 -11.20 6.41 22.05
C ALA A 532 -10.32 7.44 21.34
N GLU A 533 -10.51 7.57 20.04
CA GLU A 533 -9.82 8.53 19.18
C GLU A 533 -10.79 9.67 18.77
N PRO A 534 -10.28 10.83 18.39
CA PRO A 534 -11.12 11.86 17.77
C PRO A 534 -11.68 11.33 16.43
N LEU A 535 -12.88 11.80 16.06
CA LEU A 535 -13.51 11.38 14.79
C LEU A 535 -12.63 11.80 13.60
N PRO A 536 -12.43 10.94 12.57
CA PRO A 536 -11.55 11.22 11.43
C PRO A 536 -12.01 12.36 10.53
N GLY A 537 -12.38 13.44 10.84
CA GLY A 537 -12.75 14.66 10.13
C GLY A 537 -12.53 15.89 10.99
N ASP A 538 -12.47 15.69 12.29
CA ASP A 538 -12.24 16.71 13.30
C ASP A 538 -10.76 16.77 13.76
N TRP A 539 -9.86 16.19 12.98
CA TRP A 539 -8.43 16.30 13.25
C TRP A 539 -8.03 17.76 13.19
N ASN A 540 -8.12 18.42 14.32
CA ASN A 540 -7.53 19.73 14.50
C ASN A 540 -6.00 19.53 14.54
N ILE A 541 -5.38 19.64 13.36
CA ILE A 541 -3.93 19.55 13.18
C ILE A 541 -3.20 20.56 14.07
N ASP A 542 -3.87 21.66 14.43
CA ASP A 542 -3.31 22.70 15.29
C ASP A 542 -3.26 22.25 16.77
N ALA A 543 -4.19 21.40 17.25
CA ALA A 543 -4.11 20.83 18.59
C ALA A 543 -3.00 19.77 18.72
N LEU A 544 -2.70 19.03 17.65
CA LEU A 544 -1.54 18.13 17.62
C LEU A 544 -0.21 18.89 17.49
N LYS A 545 -0.21 20.05 16.84
CA LYS A 545 0.97 20.92 16.77
C LYS A 545 1.27 21.56 18.13
N SER A 546 0.27 21.99 18.90
CA SER A 546 0.50 22.56 20.23
C SER A 546 1.11 21.54 21.21
N ILE A 547 0.73 20.25 21.11
CA ILE A 547 1.34 19.20 21.94
C ILE A 547 2.80 18.93 21.51
N ILE A 548 3.09 19.02 20.22
CA ILE A 548 4.46 18.83 19.71
C ILE A 548 5.33 20.05 20.03
N GLU A 549 4.77 21.26 19.97
CA GLU A 549 5.46 22.52 20.30
C GLU A 549 5.73 22.64 21.81
N GLU A 550 4.81 22.20 22.68
CA GLU A 550 5.02 22.14 24.13
C GLU A 550 6.13 21.12 24.52
N GLU A 551 6.20 19.95 23.85
CA GLU A 551 7.28 18.98 24.09
C GLU A 551 8.65 19.47 23.56
N GLU A 552 8.68 20.21 22.43
CA GLU A 552 9.93 20.81 21.91
C GLU A 552 10.43 21.98 22.79
N GLU A 553 9.54 22.72 23.45
CA GLU A 553 9.90 23.76 24.42
C GLU A 553 10.39 23.18 25.76
N GLU A 554 9.84 22.05 26.23
CA GLU A 554 10.33 21.35 27.41
C GLU A 554 11.71 20.71 27.17
N GLU A 555 11.97 20.11 26.00
CA GLU A 555 13.30 19.54 25.64
C GLU A 555 14.37 20.63 25.45
N ASN A 556 14.02 21.82 24.98
CA ASN A 556 14.96 22.94 24.80
C ASN A 556 15.16 23.80 26.07
N GLY A 557 14.36 23.58 27.11
CA GLY A 557 14.46 24.28 28.40
C GLY A 557 15.32 23.57 29.46
N GLU A 558 15.80 22.36 29.18
CA GLU A 558 16.69 21.56 30.06
C GLU A 558 18.17 21.50 29.59
N GLU A 559 18.62 22.35 28.63
CA GLU A 559 20.04 22.53 28.30
C GLU A 559 20.69 23.71 29.07
#